data_517845163c15232c4ea984e5c792ff2a
#
_entry.id   517845163c15232c4ea984e5c792ff2a
#
_cell.length_a   1.000
_cell.length_b   1.000
_cell.length_c   1.000
_cell.angle_alpha   90.00
_cell.angle_beta   90.00
_cell.angle_gamma   90.00
#
_symmetry.space_group_name_H-M   'P 1'
#
loop_
_entity.id
_entity.type
_entity.pdbx_description
1 polymer ?
#
loop_
_entity_poly.entity_id
_entity_poly.type
_entity_poly.pdbx_seq_one_letter_code
_entity_poly.pdbx_strand_id
1 'polypeptide(L)'
;MNEEKVLVKGNYAIAQAAINAGCQCYFGYPITPQTEIGEYLSGKMQELGRAYVCAESELGAINMVMGAVSTGVKAMTSSSSCAVALMQEALSYAASDELPVVLVNVMRTGPGLGYIYPAQGDYNQAVYGGGNGDYKIIVLAPSTVQECVDLT
;
A
#
# COMPACT_ATOMS: atom_id res chain seq x y z
N MET A 1 -10.01 -15.50 -26.89
CA MET A 1 -9.05 -14.36 -26.91
C MET A 1 -7.70 -14.93 -26.50
N ASN A 2 -6.65 -14.71 -27.28
CA ASN A 2 -5.30 -15.08 -26.84
C ASN A 2 -4.92 -14.17 -25.69
N GLU A 3 -4.76 -14.73 -24.49
CA GLU A 3 -4.22 -13.98 -23.34
C GLU A 3 -2.74 -13.74 -23.59
N GLU A 4 -2.38 -12.48 -23.76
CA GLU A 4 -0.97 -12.09 -23.89
C GLU A 4 -0.32 -12.11 -22.51
N LYS A 5 0.65 -13.01 -22.34
CA LYS A 5 1.43 -13.10 -21.08
C LYS A 5 2.57 -12.10 -21.13
N VAL A 6 2.67 -11.29 -20.10
CA VAL A 6 3.76 -10.31 -19.93
C VAL A 6 4.64 -10.67 -18.74
N LEU A 7 5.94 -10.44 -18.87
CA LEU A 7 6.88 -10.53 -17.76
C LEU A 7 7.00 -9.16 -17.08
N VAL A 8 6.57 -9.08 -15.83
CA VAL A 8 6.53 -7.81 -15.09
C VAL A 8 6.93 -8.04 -13.62
N LYS A 9 7.52 -7.02 -12.99
CA LYS A 9 7.77 -7.04 -11.54
C LYS A 9 6.46 -6.91 -10.76
N GLY A 10 6.34 -7.58 -9.61
CA GLY A 10 5.17 -7.50 -8.74
C GLY A 10 4.78 -6.07 -8.36
N ASN A 11 5.77 -5.22 -8.02
CA ASN A 11 5.51 -3.81 -7.70
C ASN A 11 4.81 -3.05 -8.84
N TYR A 12 5.25 -3.25 -10.08
CA TYR A 12 4.61 -2.62 -11.25
C TYR A 12 3.22 -3.20 -11.53
N ALA A 13 3.06 -4.50 -11.32
CA ALA A 13 1.78 -5.18 -11.46
C ALA A 13 0.74 -4.62 -10.48
N ILE A 14 1.10 -4.47 -9.20
CA ILE A 14 0.26 -3.83 -8.16
C ILE A 14 -0.09 -2.40 -8.54
N ALA A 15 0.90 -1.60 -8.94
CA ALA A 15 0.68 -0.20 -9.32
C ALA A 15 -0.29 -0.07 -10.50
N GLN A 16 -0.13 -0.90 -11.53
CA GLN A 16 -1.03 -0.91 -12.68
C GLN A 16 -2.43 -1.41 -12.31
N ALA A 17 -2.53 -2.42 -11.45
CA ALA A 17 -3.82 -2.92 -10.96
C ALA A 17 -4.59 -1.83 -10.19
N ALA A 18 -3.93 -1.08 -9.33
CA ALA A 18 -4.53 0.05 -8.62
C ALA A 18 -5.08 1.10 -9.58
N ILE A 19 -4.34 1.43 -10.65
CA ILE A 19 -4.82 2.35 -11.70
C ILE A 19 -6.07 1.80 -12.37
N ASN A 20 -6.08 0.52 -12.74
CA ASN A 20 -7.20 -0.15 -13.40
C ASN A 20 -8.42 -0.24 -12.49
N ALA A 21 -8.22 -0.45 -11.19
CA ALA A 21 -9.26 -0.43 -10.15
C ALA A 21 -9.84 0.98 -9.89
N GLY A 22 -9.28 2.01 -10.52
CA GLY A 22 -9.78 3.38 -10.42
C GLY A 22 -9.21 4.16 -9.23
N CYS A 23 -8.02 3.82 -8.74
CA CYS A 23 -7.31 4.59 -7.73
C CYS A 23 -7.10 6.02 -8.25
N GLN A 24 -7.58 7.01 -7.50
CA GLN A 24 -7.54 8.43 -7.88
C GLN A 24 -6.41 9.18 -7.19
N CYS A 25 -5.99 8.71 -6.02
CA CYS A 25 -4.94 9.37 -5.23
C CYS A 25 -3.95 8.33 -4.71
N TYR A 26 -2.67 8.63 -4.86
CA TYR A 26 -1.60 7.89 -4.21
C TYR A 26 -0.76 8.86 -3.38
N PHE A 27 -0.55 8.49 -2.13
CA PHE A 27 0.32 9.21 -1.21
C PHE A 27 1.34 8.22 -0.66
N GLY A 28 2.62 8.54 -0.78
CA GLY A 28 3.65 7.60 -0.37
C GLY A 28 4.92 8.27 0.09
N TYR A 29 5.76 7.50 0.78
CA TYR A 29 7.12 7.85 1.13
C TYR A 29 8.03 6.70 0.69
N PRO A 30 9.18 6.97 0.04
CA PRO A 30 9.99 5.91 -0.55
C PRO A 30 10.67 5.07 0.52
N ILE A 31 10.52 3.76 0.41
CA ILE A 31 11.21 2.76 1.24
C ILE A 31 11.43 1.48 0.44
N THR A 32 12.66 0.93 0.44
CA THR A 32 12.95 -0.34 -0.24
C THR A 32 12.33 -1.52 0.52
N PRO A 33 11.67 -2.50 -0.17
CA PRO A 33 11.66 -2.70 -1.62
C PRO A 33 10.40 -2.19 -2.33
N GLN A 34 9.56 -1.34 -1.71
CA GLN A 34 8.30 -0.86 -2.32
C GLN A 34 8.46 0.36 -3.26
N THR A 35 9.60 1.05 -3.25
CA THR A 35 9.82 2.34 -3.94
C THR A 35 9.35 2.33 -5.41
N GLU A 36 9.49 1.23 -6.13
CA GLU A 36 9.07 1.08 -7.52
C GLU A 36 7.56 1.30 -7.74
N ILE A 37 6.72 1.05 -6.73
CA ILE A 37 5.27 1.33 -6.80
C ILE A 37 5.06 2.83 -6.94
N GLY A 38 5.69 3.62 -6.05
CA GLY A 38 5.61 5.08 -6.10
C GLY A 38 6.21 5.66 -7.38
N GLU A 39 7.38 5.16 -7.81
CA GLU A 39 8.02 5.59 -9.06
C GLU A 39 7.09 5.38 -10.26
N TYR A 40 6.49 4.20 -10.39
CA TYR A 40 5.55 3.90 -11.46
C TYR A 40 4.33 4.83 -11.42
N LEU A 41 3.72 4.97 -10.24
CA LEU A 41 2.52 5.78 -10.05
C LEU A 41 2.78 7.27 -10.26
N SER A 42 3.98 7.80 -9.96
CA SER A 42 4.30 9.21 -10.11
C SER A 42 4.10 9.70 -11.56
N GLY A 43 4.54 8.93 -12.54
CA GLY A 43 4.33 9.24 -13.95
C GLY A 43 2.89 8.97 -14.39
N LYS A 44 2.36 7.80 -14.08
CA LYS A 44 1.04 7.37 -14.56
C LYS A 44 -0.11 8.18 -13.98
N MET A 45 -0.08 8.54 -12.70
CA MET A 45 -1.10 9.39 -12.10
C MET A 45 -1.13 10.77 -12.75
N GLN A 46 0.03 11.35 -13.06
CA GLN A 46 0.11 12.63 -13.74
C GLN A 46 -0.47 12.55 -15.16
N GLU A 47 -0.12 11.53 -15.93
CA GLU A 47 -0.68 11.29 -17.29
C GLU A 47 -2.22 11.20 -17.29
N LEU A 48 -2.79 10.64 -16.21
CA LEU A 48 -4.22 10.44 -16.05
C LEU A 48 -4.95 11.60 -15.37
N GLY A 49 -4.25 12.68 -14.99
CA GLY A 49 -4.82 13.79 -14.23
C GLY A 49 -5.27 13.41 -12.82
N ARG A 50 -4.64 12.39 -12.24
CA ARG A 50 -4.88 11.90 -10.87
C ARG A 50 -3.82 12.42 -9.90
N ALA A 51 -4.10 12.37 -8.60
CA ALA A 51 -3.20 12.91 -7.59
C ALA A 51 -2.09 11.92 -7.21
N TYR A 52 -0.85 12.41 -7.22
CA TYR A 52 0.33 11.74 -6.65
C TYR A 52 1.06 12.73 -5.75
N VAL A 53 1.37 12.32 -4.51
CA VAL A 53 2.17 13.12 -3.59
C VAL A 53 3.21 12.24 -2.91
N CYS A 54 4.47 12.65 -2.99
CA CYS A 54 5.51 12.14 -2.11
C CYS A 54 5.42 12.92 -0.79
N ALA A 55 4.94 12.26 0.25
CA ALA A 55 4.79 12.87 1.58
C ALA A 55 6.16 13.01 2.27
N GLU A 56 6.21 13.77 3.34
CA GLU A 56 7.42 13.95 4.16
C GLU A 56 7.76 12.73 5.04
N SER A 57 6.79 11.84 5.22
CA SER A 57 6.91 10.61 6.02
C SER A 57 5.81 9.62 5.70
N GLU A 58 5.97 8.38 6.14
CA GLU A 58 4.93 7.36 6.05
C GLU A 58 3.69 7.73 6.86
N LEU A 59 3.89 8.39 7.99
CA LEU A 59 2.80 8.87 8.83
C LEU A 59 1.99 9.96 8.11
N GLY A 60 2.66 10.90 7.43
CA GLY A 60 2.02 11.87 6.56
C GLY A 60 1.24 11.20 5.42
N ALA A 61 1.85 10.22 4.75
CA ALA A 61 1.24 9.50 3.64
C ALA A 61 -0.08 8.83 4.03
N ILE A 62 -0.12 8.07 5.12
CA ILE A 62 -1.34 7.38 5.55
C ILE A 62 -2.45 8.37 5.98
N ASN A 63 -2.08 9.48 6.63
CA ASN A 63 -3.06 10.51 7.00
C ASN A 63 -3.63 11.23 5.77
N MET A 64 -2.82 11.46 4.72
CA MET A 64 -3.31 11.98 3.44
C MET A 64 -4.28 10.99 2.77
N VAL A 65 -4.01 9.67 2.83
CA VAL A 65 -4.96 8.66 2.35
C VAL A 65 -6.27 8.75 3.09
N MET A 66 -6.25 8.79 4.43
CA MET A 66 -7.46 8.93 5.26
C MET A 66 -8.27 10.17 4.88
N GLY A 67 -7.61 11.32 4.73
CA GLY A 67 -8.24 12.55 4.27
C GLY A 67 -8.87 12.43 2.88
N ALA A 68 -8.21 11.77 1.95
CA ALA A 68 -8.74 11.56 0.60
C ALA A 68 -9.95 10.62 0.60
N VAL A 69 -9.84 9.44 1.25
CA VAL A 69 -10.96 8.48 1.26
C VAL A 69 -12.19 8.99 1.99
N SER A 70 -12.03 9.90 2.96
CA SER A 70 -13.15 10.56 3.64
C SER A 70 -14.01 11.41 2.69
N THR A 71 -13.47 11.80 1.54
CA THR A 71 -14.22 12.53 0.49
C THR A 71 -14.88 11.59 -0.53
N GLY A 72 -14.74 10.28 -0.36
CA GLY A 72 -15.33 9.28 -1.24
C GLY A 72 -14.48 8.90 -2.45
N VAL A 73 -13.23 9.38 -2.56
CA VAL A 73 -12.32 8.98 -3.64
C VAL A 73 -11.51 7.75 -3.25
N LYS A 74 -11.15 6.92 -4.24
CA LYS A 74 -10.26 5.79 -4.01
C LYS A 74 -8.82 6.26 -3.87
N ALA A 75 -8.23 6.01 -2.71
CA ALA A 75 -6.84 6.35 -2.43
C ALA A 75 -6.09 5.18 -1.81
N MET A 76 -4.78 5.15 -2.02
CA MET A 76 -3.90 4.13 -1.46
C MET A 76 -2.54 4.69 -1.06
N THR A 77 -1.86 3.94 -0.21
CA THR A 77 -0.44 4.06 0.04
C THR A 77 0.24 2.70 -0.06
N SER A 78 1.55 2.71 -0.20
CA SER A 78 2.38 1.52 -0.09
C SER A 78 3.60 1.80 0.77
N SER A 79 4.06 0.79 1.50
CA SER A 79 5.21 0.91 2.37
C SER A 79 5.87 -0.45 2.62
N SER A 80 6.74 -0.55 3.61
CA SER A 80 7.43 -1.78 3.99
C SER A 80 7.52 -1.87 5.51
N SER A 81 7.33 -3.04 6.03
CA SER A 81 7.50 -3.53 7.40
C SER A 81 7.61 -2.48 8.52
N CYS A 82 8.81 -1.90 8.73
CA CYS A 82 9.04 -0.93 9.80
C CYS A 82 8.23 0.35 9.64
N ALA A 83 7.98 0.77 8.41
CA ALA A 83 7.14 1.93 8.12
C ALA A 83 5.64 1.62 8.29
N VAL A 84 5.21 0.39 7.98
CA VAL A 84 3.85 -0.07 8.30
C VAL A 84 3.61 -0.07 9.82
N ALA A 85 4.65 -0.33 10.61
CA ALA A 85 4.56 -0.21 12.06
C ALA A 85 4.21 1.22 12.52
N LEU A 86 4.74 2.26 11.85
CA LEU A 86 4.36 3.66 12.11
C LEU A 86 2.90 3.97 11.77
N MET A 87 2.31 3.23 10.85
CA MET A 87 0.95 3.47 10.37
C MET A 87 -0.14 2.81 11.22
N GLN A 88 0.21 2.04 12.25
CA GLN A 88 -0.75 1.23 13.02
C GLN A 88 -1.80 2.08 13.74
N GLU A 89 -1.40 3.23 14.27
CA GLU A 89 -2.36 4.17 14.88
C GLU A 89 -3.37 4.66 13.85
N ALA A 90 -2.91 5.08 12.67
CA ALA A 90 -3.79 5.55 11.60
C ALA A 90 -4.77 4.47 11.11
N LEU A 91 -4.34 3.19 11.06
CA LEU A 91 -5.24 2.07 10.74
C LEU A 91 -6.33 1.89 11.81
N SER A 92 -6.01 2.14 13.09
CA SER A 92 -7.01 2.13 14.16
C SER A 92 -8.04 3.25 13.97
N TYR A 93 -7.61 4.46 13.61
CA TYR A 93 -8.53 5.55 13.27
C TYR A 93 -9.37 5.25 12.02
N ALA A 94 -8.74 4.71 10.97
CA ALA A 94 -9.47 4.33 9.76
C ALA A 94 -10.57 3.30 10.06
N ALA A 95 -10.30 2.34 10.94
CA ALA A 95 -11.31 1.38 11.39
C ALA A 95 -12.44 2.03 12.20
N SER A 96 -12.10 2.95 13.11
CA SER A 96 -13.07 3.72 13.91
C SER A 96 -14.01 4.57 13.05
N ASP A 97 -13.44 5.20 12.01
CA ASP A 97 -14.14 6.14 11.14
C ASP A 97 -14.74 5.45 9.89
N GLU A 98 -14.63 4.11 9.81
CA GLU A 98 -15.11 3.29 8.68
C GLU A 98 -14.55 3.75 7.32
N LEU A 99 -13.29 4.17 7.29
CA LEU A 99 -12.62 4.67 6.09
C LEU A 99 -12.01 3.52 5.26
N PRO A 100 -12.29 3.43 3.95
CA PRO A 100 -11.80 2.36 3.07
C PRO A 100 -10.35 2.62 2.61
N VAL A 101 -9.40 2.49 3.53
CA VAL A 101 -7.97 2.68 3.26
C VAL A 101 -7.37 1.43 2.62
N VAL A 102 -6.59 1.60 1.56
CA VAL A 102 -5.78 0.53 0.96
C VAL A 102 -4.30 0.79 1.27
N LEU A 103 -3.67 -0.17 1.94
CA LEU A 103 -2.25 -0.17 2.29
C LEU A 103 -1.57 -1.41 1.71
N VAL A 104 -0.59 -1.21 0.85
CA VAL A 104 0.27 -2.29 0.34
C VAL A 104 1.53 -2.38 1.18
N ASN A 105 1.75 -3.52 1.84
CA ASN A 105 2.99 -3.82 2.56
C ASN A 105 3.88 -4.74 1.73
N VAL A 106 4.96 -4.20 1.18
CA VAL A 106 6.02 -5.01 0.56
C VAL A 106 7.03 -5.36 1.64
N MET A 107 6.84 -6.51 2.27
CA MET A 107 7.56 -6.92 3.49
C MET A 107 9.06 -7.02 3.28
N ARG A 108 9.81 -6.69 4.31
CA ARG A 108 11.26 -6.88 4.39
C ARG A 108 11.68 -7.39 5.76
N THR A 109 12.95 -7.79 5.88
CA THR A 109 13.51 -8.35 7.12
C THR A 109 13.50 -7.33 8.26
N GLY A 110 13.02 -7.72 9.43
CA GLY A 110 13.10 -7.00 10.71
C GLY A 110 13.92 -7.77 11.72
N PRO A 111 13.89 -7.40 13.02
CA PRO A 111 13.15 -6.27 13.63
C PRO A 111 13.82 -4.89 13.41
N GLY A 112 13.13 -3.83 13.83
CA GLY A 112 13.56 -2.43 13.70
C GLY A 112 13.63 -2.00 12.24
N LEU A 113 14.65 -1.24 11.87
CA LEU A 113 14.87 -0.88 10.47
C LEU A 113 15.09 -2.12 9.59
N GLY A 114 15.70 -3.15 10.15
CA GLY A 114 15.96 -4.43 9.49
C GLY A 114 16.87 -4.33 8.29
N TYR A 115 16.55 -5.12 7.27
CA TYR A 115 17.30 -5.18 6.02
C TYR A 115 16.34 -5.22 4.83
N ILE A 116 16.85 -4.97 3.64
CA ILE A 116 16.02 -4.88 2.41
C ILE A 116 15.65 -6.26 1.82
N TYR A 117 16.10 -7.34 2.40
CA TYR A 117 15.82 -8.69 1.91
C TYR A 117 14.36 -9.10 2.15
N PRO A 118 13.79 -9.93 1.26
CA PRO A 118 12.44 -10.48 1.43
C PRO A 118 12.30 -11.21 2.77
N ALA A 119 11.15 -11.01 3.42
CA ALA A 119 10.79 -11.69 4.65
C ALA A 119 9.27 -11.80 4.79
N GLN A 120 8.81 -12.61 5.74
CA GLN A 120 7.40 -12.77 6.11
C GLN A 120 7.20 -12.49 7.61
N GLY A 121 7.99 -11.54 8.15
CA GLY A 121 8.01 -11.22 9.58
C GLY A 121 6.78 -10.47 10.08
N ASP A 122 6.00 -9.87 9.19
CA ASP A 122 4.88 -8.99 9.54
C ASP A 122 3.54 -9.73 9.71
N TYR A 123 3.55 -11.06 9.69
CA TYR A 123 2.32 -11.86 9.80
C TYR A 123 1.49 -11.47 11.03
N ASN A 124 2.11 -11.43 12.20
CA ASN A 124 1.39 -11.08 13.44
C ASN A 124 0.87 -9.65 13.41
N GLN A 125 1.65 -8.70 12.90
CA GLN A 125 1.23 -7.31 12.74
C GLN A 125 0.03 -7.19 11.80
N ALA A 126 0.05 -7.90 10.67
CA ALA A 126 -1.04 -7.89 9.70
C ALA A 126 -2.32 -8.54 10.26
N VAL A 127 -2.20 -9.70 10.92
CA VAL A 127 -3.35 -10.50 11.38
C VAL A 127 -3.96 -9.96 12.68
N TYR A 128 -3.12 -9.53 13.62
CA TYR A 128 -3.57 -9.08 14.94
C TYR A 128 -3.61 -7.56 15.10
N GLY A 129 -2.97 -6.83 14.16
CA GLY A 129 -2.86 -5.37 14.23
C GLY A 129 -1.85 -4.89 15.28
N GLY A 130 -1.64 -3.58 15.31
CA GLY A 130 -0.72 -2.90 16.24
C GLY A 130 -1.32 -1.64 16.87
N GLY A 131 -2.51 -1.22 16.40
CA GLY A 131 -3.26 -0.12 16.99
C GLY A 131 -4.12 -0.56 18.17
N ASN A 132 -4.87 0.37 18.74
CA ASN A 132 -5.78 0.10 19.86
C ASN A 132 -7.20 -0.21 19.38
N GLY A 133 -8.03 -0.78 20.25
CA GLY A 133 -9.48 -0.88 20.07
C GLY A 133 -9.98 -2.19 19.47
N ASP A 134 -9.17 -3.24 19.43
CA ASP A 134 -9.55 -4.58 18.94
C ASP A 134 -10.23 -4.58 17.54
N TYR A 135 -9.81 -3.66 16.67
CA TYR A 135 -10.29 -3.59 15.29
C TYR A 135 -9.79 -4.76 14.46
N LYS A 136 -10.49 -5.02 13.35
CA LYS A 136 -10.09 -6.04 12.36
C LYS A 136 -9.92 -5.37 11.00
N ILE A 137 -8.93 -5.84 10.25
CA ILE A 137 -8.68 -5.42 8.88
C ILE A 137 -8.74 -6.62 7.94
N ILE A 138 -9.07 -6.36 6.69
CA ILE A 138 -8.97 -7.38 5.63
C ILE A 138 -7.51 -7.46 5.21
N VAL A 139 -6.93 -8.67 5.28
CA VAL A 139 -5.55 -8.92 4.87
C VAL A 139 -5.53 -9.93 3.73
N LEU A 140 -4.96 -9.54 2.61
CA LEU A 140 -4.78 -10.37 1.43
C LEU A 140 -3.28 -10.60 1.18
N ALA A 141 -2.89 -11.84 0.94
CA ALA A 141 -1.49 -12.23 0.80
C ALA A 141 -1.27 -12.97 -0.51
N PRO A 142 -0.96 -12.26 -1.61
CA PRO A 142 -0.71 -12.89 -2.90
C PRO A 142 0.56 -13.75 -2.89
N SER A 143 0.53 -14.88 -3.58
CA SER A 143 1.66 -15.79 -3.77
C SER A 143 2.27 -15.73 -5.17
N THR A 144 1.58 -15.11 -6.11
CA THR A 144 2.01 -14.93 -7.50
C THR A 144 1.84 -13.49 -7.96
N VAL A 145 2.54 -13.11 -9.05
CA VAL A 145 2.37 -11.77 -9.65
C VAL A 145 0.94 -11.56 -10.16
N GLN A 146 0.31 -12.62 -10.68
CA GLN A 146 -1.09 -12.54 -11.10
C GLN A 146 -2.02 -12.26 -9.91
N GLU A 147 -1.83 -12.96 -8.80
CA GLU A 147 -2.60 -12.69 -7.58
C GLU A 147 -2.35 -11.29 -7.02
N CYS A 148 -1.14 -10.73 -7.18
CA CYS A 148 -0.92 -9.31 -6.83
C CYS A 148 -1.85 -8.37 -7.62
N VAL A 149 -2.13 -8.69 -8.89
CA VAL A 149 -3.08 -7.90 -9.70
C VAL A 149 -4.52 -8.15 -9.27
N ASP A 150 -4.89 -9.42 -9.08
CA ASP A 150 -6.27 -9.84 -8.81
C ASP A 150 -6.77 -9.37 -7.44
N LEU A 151 -5.86 -9.24 -6.47
CA LEU A 151 -6.18 -8.87 -5.09
C LEU A 151 -6.03 -7.36 -4.81
N THR A 152 -5.41 -6.61 -5.75
CA THR A 152 -5.28 -5.16 -5.63
C THR A 152 -6.50 -4.45 -6.20
#